data_0fb627f9855bbb03fbc0bcf934e2597a
#
_entry.id   0fb627f9855bbb03fbc0bcf934e2597a
#
_cell.length_a   1.000
_cell.length_b   1.000
_cell.length_c   1.000
_cell.angle_alpha   90.00
_cell.angle_beta   90.00
_cell.angle_gamma   90.00
#
_symmetry.space_group_name_H-M   'P 1'
#
loop_
_entity.id
_entity.type
_entity.pdbx_description
1 polymer ?
#
loop_
_entity_poly.entity_id
_entity_poly.type
_entity_poly.pdbx_seq_one_letter_code
_entity_poly.pdbx_strand_id
1 'polypeptide(L)'
;MKWGLICNYHVKKACSTAGDIYSFLSKEHEVFAEDRFAENRDIKGYSMADLNKKADVVITIGGDGTILRALEKIEKPIFAINSGGMGFLTEVESKYAKEGIQQVIDGKYNVEERAKLKTIVDGKRLPDAANEVTVQTSRIAKIIYLQILIDGELLETFGADGVIIATPTGSTSYSLSAGGPILDPGVSAMVITPLAPFKLAARPWVVPLEKEIQINLLHKSKGSKIVIDGESPIVVTPDSKIIVTGSEKKARFIRFGESFYQMVRLKLVR
;
A
#
# COMPACT_ATOMS: atom_id res chain seq x y z
N MET A 1 -7.68 2.95 25.91
CA MET A 1 -7.12 2.98 24.55
C MET A 1 -8.14 3.59 23.61
N LYS A 2 -7.70 4.36 22.61
CA LYS A 2 -8.55 5.02 21.61
C LYS A 2 -8.43 4.30 20.28
N TRP A 3 -9.54 3.84 19.72
CA TRP A 3 -9.57 3.01 18.52
C TRP A 3 -10.12 3.77 17.33
N GLY A 4 -9.44 3.70 16.19
CA GLY A 4 -9.99 4.05 14.89
C GLY A 4 -10.61 2.80 14.24
N LEU A 5 -11.70 2.94 13.52
CA LEU A 5 -12.38 1.83 12.83
C LEU A 5 -12.64 2.18 11.37
N ILE A 6 -12.07 1.40 10.47
CA ILE A 6 -12.19 1.53 9.02
C ILE A 6 -12.64 0.18 8.46
N CYS A 7 -13.63 0.15 7.57
CA CYS A 7 -14.02 -1.10 6.93
C CYS A 7 -14.18 -0.97 5.41
N ASN A 8 -14.21 -2.12 4.74
CA ASN A 8 -14.66 -2.19 3.36
C ASN A 8 -16.19 -2.10 3.32
N TYR A 9 -16.70 -0.91 3.10
CA TYR A 9 -18.14 -0.61 3.11
C TYR A 9 -18.91 -1.25 1.94
N HIS A 10 -18.23 -1.73 0.91
CA HIS A 10 -18.85 -2.48 -0.19
C HIS A 10 -19.10 -3.96 0.14
N VAL A 11 -18.50 -4.47 1.22
CA VAL A 11 -18.58 -5.88 1.61
C VAL A 11 -19.46 -6.02 2.86
N LYS A 12 -20.65 -6.62 2.72
CA LYS A 12 -21.61 -6.80 3.81
C LYS A 12 -20.99 -7.46 5.06
N LYS A 13 -20.16 -8.50 4.87
CA LYS A 13 -19.47 -9.20 5.95
C LYS A 13 -18.51 -8.27 6.71
N ALA A 14 -17.77 -7.41 6.00
CA ALA A 14 -16.89 -6.44 6.63
C ALA A 14 -17.67 -5.42 7.47
N CYS A 15 -18.79 -4.92 6.93
CA CYS A 15 -19.68 -4.00 7.63
C CYS A 15 -20.33 -4.61 8.88
N SER A 16 -20.74 -5.89 8.81
CA SER A 16 -21.28 -6.63 9.97
C SER A 16 -20.21 -6.80 11.05
N THR A 17 -19.04 -7.31 10.67
CA THR A 17 -17.90 -7.47 11.60
C THR A 17 -17.51 -6.13 12.24
N ALA A 18 -17.51 -5.03 11.46
CA ALA A 18 -17.23 -3.69 12.00
C ALA A 18 -18.27 -3.24 13.02
N GLY A 19 -19.56 -3.53 12.80
CA GLY A 19 -20.64 -3.25 13.75
C GLY A 19 -20.48 -4.03 15.07
N ASP A 20 -20.13 -5.31 14.97
CA ASP A 20 -19.87 -6.16 16.15
C ASP A 20 -18.67 -5.67 16.97
N ILE A 21 -17.59 -5.27 16.28
CA ILE A 21 -16.38 -4.71 16.90
C ILE A 21 -16.66 -3.34 17.53
N TYR A 22 -17.38 -2.47 16.83
CA TYR A 22 -17.78 -1.17 17.36
C TYR A 22 -18.57 -1.33 18.67
N SER A 23 -19.60 -2.18 18.64
CA SER A 23 -20.43 -2.46 19.80
C SER A 23 -19.66 -3.13 20.97
N PHE A 24 -18.68 -3.94 20.65
CA PHE A 24 -17.82 -4.58 21.65
C PHE A 24 -16.91 -3.54 22.33
N LEU A 25 -16.18 -2.74 21.53
CA LEU A 25 -15.19 -1.79 22.04
C LEU A 25 -15.82 -0.57 22.72
N SER A 26 -16.97 -0.09 22.23
CA SER A 26 -17.63 1.12 22.77
C SER A 26 -18.13 0.99 24.19
N LYS A 27 -18.13 -0.24 24.77
CA LYS A 27 -18.50 -0.47 26.18
C LYS A 27 -17.48 0.09 27.16
N GLU A 28 -16.19 0.03 26.80
CA GLU A 28 -15.08 0.35 27.71
C GLU A 28 -14.03 1.28 27.08
N HIS A 29 -14.13 1.57 25.78
CA HIS A 29 -13.14 2.33 25.03
C HIS A 29 -13.76 3.41 24.15
N GLU A 30 -12.99 4.44 23.82
CA GLU A 30 -13.36 5.41 22.80
C GLU A 30 -13.13 4.81 21.41
N VAL A 31 -14.17 4.85 20.56
CA VAL A 31 -14.10 4.33 19.18
C VAL A 31 -14.47 5.43 18.19
N PHE A 32 -13.58 5.73 17.28
CA PHE A 32 -13.75 6.69 16.20
C PHE A 32 -14.00 5.93 14.90
N ALA A 33 -15.24 5.96 14.41
CA ALA A 33 -15.63 5.26 13.19
C ALA A 33 -15.40 6.14 11.96
N GLU A 34 -14.89 5.57 10.86
CA GLU A 34 -14.78 6.27 9.58
C GLU A 34 -16.17 6.75 9.08
N ASP A 35 -16.23 7.94 8.46
CA ASP A 35 -17.46 8.54 7.91
C ASP A 35 -18.26 7.54 7.05
N ARG A 36 -17.61 6.84 6.14
CA ARG A 36 -18.24 5.85 5.24
C ARG A 36 -18.84 4.65 5.97
N PHE A 37 -18.29 4.26 7.10
CA PHE A 37 -18.86 3.21 7.93
C PHE A 37 -20.01 3.76 8.78
N ALA A 38 -19.89 4.99 9.27
CA ALA A 38 -20.89 5.66 10.08
C ALA A 38 -22.16 6.04 9.29
N GLU A 39 -22.02 6.21 7.97
CA GLU A 39 -23.13 6.54 7.08
C GLU A 39 -24.28 5.53 7.23
N ASN A 40 -25.49 6.05 7.42
CA ASN A 40 -26.72 5.29 7.71
C ASN A 40 -26.71 4.48 9.03
N ARG A 41 -25.86 4.86 9.99
CA ARG A 41 -25.84 4.34 11.36
C ARG A 41 -25.96 5.50 12.34
N ASP A 42 -26.57 5.25 13.47
CA ASP A 42 -26.66 6.26 14.54
C ASP A 42 -25.34 6.35 15.34
N ILE A 43 -24.26 6.65 14.62
CA ILE A 43 -22.92 6.86 15.17
C ILE A 43 -22.24 8.04 14.49
N LYS A 44 -21.41 8.75 15.23
CA LYS A 44 -20.62 9.86 14.70
C LYS A 44 -19.51 9.34 13.79
N GLY A 45 -19.46 9.86 12.55
CA GLY A 45 -18.40 9.63 11.60
C GLY A 45 -17.20 10.57 11.79
N TYR A 46 -16.03 10.12 11.34
CA TYR A 46 -14.79 10.88 11.36
C TYR A 46 -14.01 10.67 10.06
N SER A 47 -13.35 11.73 9.60
CA SER A 47 -12.44 11.64 8.47
C SER A 47 -11.21 10.78 8.82
N MET A 48 -10.55 10.20 7.82
CA MET A 48 -9.29 9.45 8.05
C MET A 48 -8.20 10.31 8.72
N ALA A 49 -8.17 11.63 8.41
CA ALA A 49 -7.25 12.55 9.05
C ALA A 49 -7.55 12.73 10.55
N ASP A 50 -8.84 12.73 10.93
CA ASP A 50 -9.24 12.77 12.33
C ASP A 50 -8.97 11.46 13.05
N LEU A 51 -9.18 10.32 12.39
CA LEU A 51 -8.78 9.00 12.93
C LEU A 51 -7.28 8.97 13.23
N ASN A 52 -6.45 9.43 12.30
CA ASN A 52 -4.99 9.48 12.49
C ASN A 52 -4.57 10.36 13.69
N LYS A 53 -5.31 11.44 13.97
CA LYS A 53 -5.03 12.34 15.10
C LYS A 53 -5.51 11.78 16.43
N LYS A 54 -6.68 11.14 16.44
CA LYS A 54 -7.41 10.79 17.67
C LYS A 54 -7.13 9.38 18.17
N ALA A 55 -6.94 8.41 17.27
CA ALA A 55 -6.75 7.02 17.63
C ALA A 55 -5.31 6.71 18.06
N ASP A 56 -5.16 5.76 18.97
CA ASP A 56 -3.88 5.15 19.32
C ASP A 56 -3.55 4.01 18.34
N VAL A 57 -4.58 3.21 18.00
CA VAL A 57 -4.55 2.08 17.07
C VAL A 57 -5.73 2.20 16.11
N VAL A 58 -5.53 1.82 14.84
CA VAL A 58 -6.59 1.79 13.84
C VAL A 58 -6.87 0.33 13.43
N ILE A 59 -8.12 -0.09 13.57
CA ILE A 59 -8.59 -1.38 13.08
C ILE A 59 -9.05 -1.19 11.63
N THR A 60 -8.54 -2.03 10.73
CA THR A 60 -9.06 -2.13 9.36
C THR A 60 -9.75 -3.47 9.16
N ILE A 61 -10.95 -3.48 8.57
CA ILE A 61 -11.73 -4.69 8.32
C ILE A 61 -12.02 -4.81 6.83
N GLY A 62 -11.34 -5.77 6.19
CA GLY A 62 -11.41 -5.93 4.74
C GLY A 62 -10.29 -6.80 4.19
N GLY A 63 -9.86 -6.53 2.98
CA GLY A 63 -8.65 -7.09 2.36
C GLY A 63 -7.54 -6.05 2.27
N ASP A 64 -6.45 -6.40 1.57
CA ASP A 64 -5.26 -5.55 1.40
C ASP A 64 -5.60 -4.16 0.84
N GLY A 65 -6.53 -4.04 -0.12
CA GLY A 65 -6.96 -2.74 -0.65
C GLY A 65 -7.58 -1.80 0.41
N THR A 66 -8.27 -2.33 1.44
CA THR A 66 -8.78 -1.51 2.55
C THR A 66 -7.64 -0.96 3.40
N ILE A 67 -6.60 -1.77 3.59
CA ILE A 67 -5.40 -1.40 4.33
C ILE A 67 -4.62 -0.32 3.56
N LEU A 68 -4.40 -0.51 2.24
CA LEU A 68 -3.71 0.47 1.40
C LEU A 68 -4.41 1.83 1.42
N ARG A 69 -5.75 1.84 1.29
CA ARG A 69 -6.57 3.05 1.42
C ARG A 69 -6.39 3.73 2.79
N ALA A 70 -6.31 2.96 3.86
CA ALA A 70 -6.05 3.50 5.20
C ALA A 70 -4.64 4.10 5.29
N LEU A 71 -3.61 3.39 4.78
CA LEU A 71 -2.20 3.80 4.84
C LEU A 71 -1.90 5.09 4.07
N GLU A 72 -2.78 5.54 3.17
CA GLU A 72 -2.63 6.85 2.52
C GLU A 72 -2.57 7.99 3.57
N LYS A 73 -3.32 7.88 4.67
CA LYS A 73 -3.47 8.95 5.68
C LYS A 73 -3.22 8.51 7.12
N ILE A 74 -3.18 7.21 7.39
CA ILE A 74 -2.97 6.66 8.73
C ILE A 74 -1.48 6.32 8.92
N GLU A 75 -0.91 6.91 9.95
CA GLU A 75 0.48 6.64 10.41
C GLU A 75 0.50 5.88 11.76
N LYS A 76 -0.68 5.66 12.35
CA LYS A 76 -0.86 4.87 13.58
C LYS A 76 -0.71 3.38 13.28
N PRO A 77 -0.35 2.56 14.29
CA PRO A 77 -0.38 1.11 14.13
C PRO A 77 -1.74 0.61 13.66
N ILE A 78 -1.73 -0.22 12.60
CA ILE A 78 -2.93 -0.82 12.03
C ILE A 78 -3.05 -2.26 12.51
N PHE A 79 -4.18 -2.60 13.10
CA PHE A 79 -4.61 -3.97 13.34
C PHE A 79 -5.56 -4.40 12.21
N ALA A 80 -5.09 -5.26 11.34
CA ALA A 80 -5.77 -5.59 10.10
C ALA A 80 -6.55 -6.92 10.21
N ILE A 81 -7.88 -6.84 10.11
CA ILE A 81 -8.81 -7.97 10.18
C ILE A 81 -9.31 -8.31 8.79
N ASN A 82 -9.14 -9.55 8.40
CA ASN A 82 -9.58 -10.06 7.11
C ASN A 82 -11.07 -10.42 7.12
N SER A 83 -11.84 -9.89 6.16
CA SER A 83 -13.27 -10.22 5.97
C SER A 83 -13.55 -11.12 4.77
N GLY A 84 -12.52 -11.53 4.02
CA GLY A 84 -12.62 -12.34 2.79
C GLY A 84 -11.51 -13.37 2.66
N GLY A 85 -10.93 -13.49 1.48
CA GLY A 85 -9.73 -14.30 1.24
C GLY A 85 -8.49 -13.66 1.86
N MET A 86 -7.61 -14.46 2.47
CA MET A 86 -6.44 -14.00 3.22
C MET A 86 -5.51 -13.10 2.39
N GLY A 87 -5.29 -11.84 2.81
CA GLY A 87 -4.36 -10.88 2.23
C GLY A 87 -2.91 -11.06 2.73
N PHE A 88 -1.93 -10.39 2.15
CA PHE A 88 -0.54 -10.36 2.64
C PHE A 88 -0.35 -9.38 3.81
N LEU A 89 -1.29 -8.44 3.97
CA LEU A 89 -1.21 -7.38 4.98
C LEU A 89 -2.11 -7.63 6.20
N THR A 90 -3.11 -8.52 6.07
CA THR A 90 -4.03 -8.84 7.17
C THR A 90 -3.37 -9.72 8.22
N GLU A 91 -3.81 -9.60 9.49
CA GLU A 91 -3.26 -10.32 10.63
C GLU A 91 -4.15 -11.47 11.09
N VAL A 92 -5.45 -11.22 11.24
CA VAL A 92 -6.40 -12.24 11.71
C VAL A 92 -7.63 -12.30 10.80
N GLU A 93 -8.29 -13.45 10.76
CA GLU A 93 -9.61 -13.58 10.15
C GLU A 93 -10.71 -12.99 11.06
N SER A 94 -11.83 -12.55 10.48
CA SER A 94 -12.97 -11.97 11.20
C SER A 94 -13.48 -12.82 12.37
N LYS A 95 -13.39 -14.16 12.28
CA LYS A 95 -13.82 -15.07 13.35
C LYS A 95 -12.98 -14.97 14.61
N TYR A 96 -11.72 -14.51 14.51
CA TYR A 96 -10.77 -14.32 15.61
C TYR A 96 -10.59 -12.85 15.99
N ALA A 97 -11.47 -11.96 15.48
CA ALA A 97 -11.31 -10.51 15.66
C ALA A 97 -11.32 -10.09 17.13
N LYS A 98 -12.23 -10.65 17.95
CA LYS A 98 -12.34 -10.29 19.37
C LYS A 98 -11.14 -10.76 20.18
N GLU A 99 -10.68 -11.97 19.93
CA GLU A 99 -9.46 -12.53 20.54
C GLU A 99 -8.23 -11.69 20.19
N GLY A 100 -8.10 -11.31 18.92
CA GLY A 100 -7.01 -10.44 18.48
C GLY A 100 -7.08 -9.04 19.11
N ILE A 101 -8.27 -8.45 19.22
CA ILE A 101 -8.46 -7.16 19.91
C ILE A 101 -8.07 -7.28 21.37
N GLN A 102 -8.45 -8.37 22.04
CA GLN A 102 -8.06 -8.60 23.45
C GLN A 102 -6.55 -8.71 23.61
N GLN A 103 -5.85 -9.39 22.68
CA GLN A 103 -4.37 -9.43 22.70
C GLN A 103 -3.76 -8.04 22.57
N VAL A 104 -4.34 -7.18 21.72
CA VAL A 104 -3.89 -5.78 21.59
C VAL A 104 -4.14 -4.99 22.87
N ILE A 105 -5.29 -5.16 23.52
CA ILE A 105 -5.61 -4.53 24.82
C ILE A 105 -4.62 -4.99 25.90
N ASP A 106 -4.28 -6.28 25.91
CA ASP A 106 -3.31 -6.88 26.84
C ASP A 106 -1.85 -6.48 26.55
N GLY A 107 -1.58 -5.75 25.46
CA GLY A 107 -0.21 -5.39 25.03
C GLY A 107 0.61 -6.56 24.48
N LYS A 108 -0.04 -7.66 24.09
CA LYS A 108 0.60 -8.88 23.57
C LYS A 108 0.76 -8.83 22.04
N TYR A 109 1.51 -7.87 21.55
CA TYR A 109 1.76 -7.68 20.11
C TYR A 109 3.10 -7.00 19.87
N ASN A 110 3.58 -7.09 18.65
CA ASN A 110 4.68 -6.30 18.15
C ASN A 110 4.19 -5.30 17.08
N VAL A 111 4.89 -4.17 16.92
CA VAL A 111 4.66 -3.25 15.81
C VAL A 111 5.73 -3.49 14.75
N GLU A 112 5.30 -3.98 13.59
CA GLU A 112 6.14 -4.13 12.41
C GLU A 112 6.09 -2.83 11.60
N GLU A 113 7.26 -2.22 11.36
CA GLU A 113 7.38 -1.05 10.47
C GLU A 113 7.80 -1.49 9.07
N ARG A 114 7.07 -1.04 8.06
CA ARG A 114 7.37 -1.30 6.64
C ARG A 114 7.65 -0.02 5.87
N ALA A 115 8.55 -0.11 4.91
CA ALA A 115 8.91 1.00 4.06
C ALA A 115 7.71 1.51 3.23
N LYS A 116 7.72 2.80 2.95
CA LYS A 116 6.86 3.45 1.95
C LYS A 116 7.71 4.19 0.92
N LEU A 117 7.15 4.49 -0.23
CA LEU A 117 7.78 5.31 -1.26
C LEU A 117 7.18 6.71 -1.27
N LYS A 118 8.04 7.70 -1.30
CA LYS A 118 7.70 9.10 -1.54
C LYS A 118 7.81 9.38 -3.02
N THR A 119 6.77 9.99 -3.59
CA THR A 119 6.73 10.38 -5.01
C THR A 119 6.52 11.88 -5.14
N ILE A 120 7.32 12.51 -5.97
CA ILE A 120 7.21 13.93 -6.33
C ILE A 120 7.03 14.03 -7.84
N VAL A 121 5.98 14.74 -8.26
CA VAL A 121 5.72 15.05 -9.66
C VAL A 121 5.64 16.57 -9.80
N ASP A 122 6.50 17.14 -10.62
CA ASP A 122 6.58 18.60 -10.89
C ASP A 122 6.64 19.44 -9.60
N GLY A 123 7.44 18.97 -8.61
CA GLY A 123 7.61 19.59 -7.30
C GLY A 123 6.47 19.33 -6.31
N LYS A 124 5.38 18.68 -6.71
CA LYS A 124 4.27 18.33 -5.83
C LYS A 124 4.41 16.92 -5.28
N ARG A 125 4.42 16.76 -3.95
CA ARG A 125 4.38 15.46 -3.29
C ARG A 125 3.00 14.82 -3.47
N LEU A 126 2.99 13.57 -3.91
CA LEU A 126 1.81 12.70 -3.95
C LEU A 126 1.67 11.91 -2.64
N PRO A 127 0.55 11.19 -2.41
CA PRO A 127 0.45 10.23 -1.33
C PRO A 127 1.58 9.21 -1.37
N ASP A 128 2.07 8.81 -0.19
CA ASP A 128 3.16 7.82 -0.12
C ASP A 128 2.64 6.41 -0.40
N ALA A 129 3.27 5.68 -1.30
CA ALA A 129 2.91 4.31 -1.62
C ALA A 129 3.39 3.33 -0.54
N ALA A 130 2.53 2.41 -0.14
CA ALA A 130 2.90 1.26 0.68
C ALA A 130 3.33 0.05 -0.16
N ASN A 131 2.71 -0.16 -1.32
CA ASN A 131 3.11 -1.19 -2.27
C ASN A 131 3.98 -0.62 -3.38
N GLU A 132 3.40 0.14 -4.32
CA GLU A 132 4.12 0.56 -5.51
C GLU A 132 3.64 1.87 -6.12
N VAL A 133 4.54 2.46 -6.87
CA VAL A 133 4.30 3.56 -7.81
C VAL A 133 4.44 3.03 -9.22
N THR A 134 3.43 3.19 -10.05
CA THR A 134 3.47 2.75 -11.45
C THR A 134 3.39 3.96 -12.39
N VAL A 135 4.32 4.06 -13.33
CA VAL A 135 4.22 4.98 -14.47
C VAL A 135 3.93 4.15 -15.70
N GLN A 136 2.76 4.34 -16.31
CA GLN A 136 2.32 3.47 -17.39
C GLN A 136 1.54 4.22 -18.48
N THR A 137 1.41 3.57 -19.65
CA THR A 137 0.54 4.06 -20.71
C THR A 137 -0.93 4.13 -20.26
N SER A 138 -1.63 5.16 -20.70
CA SER A 138 -3.11 5.24 -20.57
C SER A 138 -3.83 4.75 -21.83
N ARG A 139 -3.07 4.32 -22.86
CA ARG A 139 -3.60 3.91 -24.16
C ARG A 139 -3.42 2.43 -24.39
N ILE A 140 -4.48 1.74 -24.77
CA ILE A 140 -4.46 0.33 -25.12
C ILE A 140 -3.53 0.11 -26.34
N ALA A 141 -2.69 -0.93 -26.25
CA ALA A 141 -1.75 -1.35 -27.30
C ALA A 141 -0.77 -0.25 -27.78
N LYS A 142 -0.40 0.66 -26.87
CA LYS A 142 0.60 1.70 -27.12
C LYS A 142 1.63 1.71 -26.00
N ILE A 143 2.89 1.58 -26.39
CA ILE A 143 4.02 1.68 -25.45
C ILE A 143 4.37 3.14 -25.21
N ILE A 144 5.01 3.37 -24.06
CA ILE A 144 5.71 4.61 -23.72
C ILE A 144 7.21 4.36 -23.69
N TYR A 145 8.00 5.40 -23.92
CA TYR A 145 9.46 5.33 -23.84
C TYR A 145 9.93 6.00 -22.56
N LEU A 146 10.63 5.24 -21.76
CA LEU A 146 11.08 5.63 -20.43
C LEU A 146 12.59 5.67 -20.37
N GLN A 147 13.11 6.66 -19.65
CA GLN A 147 14.50 6.73 -19.25
C GLN A 147 14.52 6.74 -17.71
N ILE A 148 15.24 5.80 -17.13
CA ILE A 148 15.36 5.64 -15.67
C ILE A 148 16.76 6.09 -15.27
N LEU A 149 16.83 6.99 -14.29
CA LEU A 149 18.09 7.40 -13.67
C LEU A 149 18.07 7.07 -12.17
N ILE A 150 19.22 6.75 -11.63
CA ILE A 150 19.43 6.55 -10.18
C ILE A 150 20.49 7.54 -9.72
N ASP A 151 20.14 8.44 -8.79
CA ASP A 151 20.99 9.53 -8.31
C ASP A 151 21.59 10.37 -9.47
N GLY A 152 20.81 10.55 -10.54
CA GLY A 152 21.22 11.29 -11.74
C GLY A 152 22.02 10.47 -12.75
N GLU A 153 22.45 9.25 -12.45
CA GLU A 153 23.13 8.34 -13.38
C GLU A 153 22.11 7.53 -14.21
N LEU A 154 22.31 7.48 -15.52
CA LEU A 154 21.45 6.71 -16.43
C LEU A 154 21.56 5.22 -16.17
N LEU A 155 20.47 4.60 -15.69
CA LEU A 155 20.37 3.16 -15.56
C LEU A 155 20.00 2.50 -16.90
N GLU A 156 18.88 2.89 -17.47
CA GLU A 156 18.36 2.27 -18.70
C GLU A 156 17.36 3.16 -19.43
N THR A 157 17.27 2.93 -20.77
CA THR A 157 16.23 3.52 -21.63
C THR A 157 15.54 2.39 -22.39
N PHE A 158 14.21 2.32 -22.30
CA PHE A 158 13.42 1.27 -22.94
C PHE A 158 12.01 1.73 -23.31
N GLY A 159 11.39 1.02 -24.27
CA GLY A 159 9.96 1.10 -24.58
C GLY A 159 9.21 -0.01 -23.84
N ALA A 160 8.09 0.33 -23.21
CA ALA A 160 7.29 -0.61 -22.40
C ALA A 160 5.85 -0.11 -22.24
N ASP A 161 4.98 -0.92 -21.68
CA ASP A 161 3.68 -0.45 -21.16
C ASP A 161 3.86 0.47 -19.95
N GLY A 162 4.99 0.32 -19.22
CA GLY A 162 5.31 1.15 -18.08
C GLY A 162 6.51 0.66 -17.27
N VAL A 163 6.65 1.23 -16.07
CA VAL A 163 7.59 0.80 -15.03
C VAL A 163 6.91 0.85 -13.67
N ILE A 164 7.22 -0.10 -12.83
CA ILE A 164 6.77 -0.22 -11.44
C ILE A 164 7.95 0.03 -10.53
N ILE A 165 7.81 0.93 -9.56
CA ILE A 165 8.74 1.08 -8.44
C ILE A 165 8.03 0.55 -7.20
N ALA A 166 8.49 -0.57 -6.65
CA ALA A 166 7.83 -1.26 -5.55
C ALA A 166 8.67 -1.25 -4.27
N THR A 167 7.98 -1.15 -3.12
CA THR A 167 8.55 -1.45 -1.81
C THR A 167 8.78 -2.96 -1.66
N PRO A 168 9.47 -3.43 -0.61
CA PRO A 168 9.48 -4.86 -0.29
C PRO A 168 8.08 -5.42 -0.05
N THR A 169 7.17 -4.65 0.56
CA THR A 169 5.76 -5.04 0.71
C THR A 169 5.07 -5.22 -0.64
N GLY A 170 5.25 -4.28 -1.56
CA GLY A 170 4.70 -4.33 -2.92
C GLY A 170 5.38 -5.35 -3.84
N SER A 171 6.52 -5.93 -3.43
CA SER A 171 7.19 -6.98 -4.20
C SER A 171 6.32 -8.23 -4.41
N THR A 172 5.31 -8.43 -3.57
CA THR A 172 4.31 -9.52 -3.69
C THR A 172 3.00 -9.08 -4.35
N SER A 173 2.94 -7.84 -4.86
CA SER A 173 1.78 -7.23 -5.55
C SER A 173 1.98 -7.19 -7.07
N TYR A 174 1.76 -6.04 -7.69
CA TYR A 174 1.85 -5.87 -9.15
C TYR A 174 3.26 -6.11 -9.69
N SER A 175 4.30 -5.76 -8.92
CA SER A 175 5.69 -6.05 -9.29
C SER A 175 5.93 -7.55 -9.49
N LEU A 176 5.37 -8.42 -8.63
CA LEU A 176 5.47 -9.88 -8.80
C LEU A 176 4.85 -10.33 -10.13
N SER A 177 3.65 -9.84 -10.45
CA SER A 177 2.95 -10.17 -11.71
C SER A 177 3.73 -9.72 -12.94
N ALA A 178 4.55 -8.68 -12.81
CA ALA A 178 5.42 -8.18 -13.87
C ALA A 178 6.81 -8.86 -13.89
N GLY A 179 7.02 -9.90 -13.08
CA GLY A 179 8.28 -10.67 -13.03
C GLY A 179 9.34 -10.11 -12.09
N GLY A 180 8.96 -9.22 -11.17
CA GLY A 180 9.83 -8.72 -10.10
C GLY A 180 10.14 -9.81 -9.05
N PRO A 181 11.28 -9.69 -8.33
CA PRO A 181 11.63 -10.61 -7.24
C PRO A 181 10.76 -10.38 -6.01
N ILE A 182 10.58 -11.42 -5.20
CA ILE A 182 10.00 -11.31 -3.86
C ILE A 182 11.09 -10.82 -2.91
N LEU A 183 10.81 -9.75 -2.17
CA LEU A 183 11.67 -9.23 -1.11
C LEU A 183 11.06 -9.50 0.26
N ASP A 184 11.93 -9.81 1.22
CA ASP A 184 11.54 -9.81 2.64
C ASP A 184 11.14 -8.38 3.06
N PRO A 185 10.04 -8.16 3.79
CA PRO A 185 9.59 -6.83 4.20
C PRO A 185 10.59 -6.03 5.03
N GLY A 186 11.54 -6.71 5.69
CA GLY A 186 12.59 -6.10 6.50
C GLY A 186 13.77 -5.55 5.69
N VAL A 187 13.86 -5.82 4.38
CA VAL A 187 14.96 -5.34 3.54
C VAL A 187 14.77 -3.84 3.21
N SER A 188 15.82 -3.04 3.39
CA SER A 188 15.83 -1.62 3.01
C SER A 188 16.17 -1.46 1.52
N ALA A 189 15.21 -1.77 0.66
CA ALA A 189 15.38 -1.72 -0.79
C ALA A 189 14.08 -1.32 -1.50
N MET A 190 14.16 -1.03 -2.79
CA MET A 190 13.03 -0.92 -3.70
C MET A 190 13.32 -1.67 -4.99
N VAL A 191 12.27 -2.10 -5.69
CA VAL A 191 12.36 -2.85 -6.95
C VAL A 191 11.89 -1.97 -8.09
N ILE A 192 12.70 -1.86 -9.14
CA ILE A 192 12.34 -1.24 -10.41
C ILE A 192 11.97 -2.37 -11.37
N THR A 193 10.71 -2.53 -11.72
CA THR A 193 10.23 -3.62 -12.59
C THR A 193 9.65 -3.04 -13.89
N PRO A 194 10.28 -3.28 -15.06
CA PRO A 194 9.70 -2.92 -16.35
C PRO A 194 8.39 -3.67 -16.58
N LEU A 195 7.36 -2.97 -17.07
CA LEU A 195 6.05 -3.55 -17.37
C LEU A 195 5.93 -3.84 -18.86
N ALA A 196 5.90 -5.12 -19.24
CA ALA A 196 5.86 -5.58 -20.64
C ALA A 196 6.88 -4.85 -21.56
N PRO A 197 8.19 -4.87 -21.24
CA PRO A 197 9.19 -4.17 -22.02
C PRO A 197 9.36 -4.79 -23.40
N PHE A 198 9.49 -3.95 -24.43
CA PHE A 198 9.82 -4.42 -25.78
C PHE A 198 11.27 -4.94 -25.89
N LYS A 199 12.15 -4.48 -25.00
CA LYS A 199 13.57 -4.89 -24.96
C LYS A 199 13.72 -6.19 -24.20
N LEU A 200 14.15 -7.27 -24.87
CA LEU A 200 14.33 -8.62 -24.29
C LEU A 200 15.33 -8.66 -23.13
N ALA A 201 16.30 -7.76 -23.09
CA ALA A 201 17.31 -7.68 -22.03
C ALA A 201 16.86 -6.91 -20.79
N ALA A 202 15.73 -6.20 -20.83
CA ALA A 202 15.24 -5.48 -19.66
C ALA A 202 14.92 -6.45 -18.51
N ARG A 203 15.44 -6.16 -17.34
CA ARG A 203 15.29 -6.97 -16.13
C ARG A 203 14.87 -6.09 -14.95
N PRO A 204 14.18 -6.64 -13.95
CA PRO A 204 13.99 -5.94 -12.69
C PRO A 204 15.32 -5.64 -11.99
N TRP A 205 15.39 -4.47 -11.36
CA TRP A 205 16.52 -4.03 -10.55
C TRP A 205 16.11 -3.90 -9.09
N VAL A 206 16.97 -4.35 -8.18
CA VAL A 206 16.83 -4.09 -6.74
C VAL A 206 17.86 -3.04 -6.36
N VAL A 207 17.39 -1.95 -5.79
CA VAL A 207 18.24 -0.81 -5.41
C VAL A 207 17.98 -0.40 -3.96
N PRO A 208 18.97 0.18 -3.26
CA PRO A 208 18.77 0.67 -1.90
C PRO A 208 17.61 1.67 -1.82
N LEU A 209 16.86 1.65 -0.71
CA LEU A 209 15.66 2.45 -0.49
C LEU A 209 15.93 3.96 -0.47
N GLU A 210 17.14 4.37 -0.06
CA GLU A 210 17.57 5.77 0.01
C GLU A 210 17.90 6.40 -1.34
N LYS A 211 18.02 5.61 -2.39
CA LYS A 211 18.33 6.11 -3.74
C LYS A 211 17.18 6.94 -4.31
N GLU A 212 17.52 7.95 -5.09
CA GLU A 212 16.57 8.73 -5.87
C GLU A 212 16.40 8.11 -7.26
N ILE A 213 15.20 7.68 -7.59
CA ILE A 213 14.84 7.20 -8.92
C ILE A 213 14.13 8.32 -9.66
N GLN A 214 14.75 8.83 -10.73
CA GLN A 214 14.11 9.77 -11.65
C GLN A 214 13.57 9.00 -12.87
N ILE A 215 12.33 9.27 -13.24
CA ILE A 215 11.65 8.66 -14.38
C ILE A 215 11.34 9.77 -15.39
N ASN A 216 12.01 9.75 -16.53
CA ASN A 216 11.76 10.66 -17.63
C ASN A 216 10.93 9.97 -18.71
N LEU A 217 9.85 10.61 -19.11
CA LEU A 217 9.05 10.21 -20.27
C LEU A 217 9.67 10.86 -21.53
N LEU A 218 10.03 10.07 -22.54
CA LEU A 218 10.55 10.62 -23.79
C LEU A 218 9.41 11.17 -24.66
N HIS A 219 9.68 12.15 -25.51
CA HIS A 219 8.67 12.89 -26.30
C HIS A 219 7.73 12.02 -27.17
N LYS A 220 8.13 10.77 -27.48
CA LYS A 220 7.27 9.80 -28.17
C LYS A 220 6.16 9.23 -27.27
N SER A 221 6.23 9.44 -25.97
CA SER A 221 5.29 8.91 -24.96
C SER A 221 4.05 9.80 -24.91
N LYS A 222 2.95 9.35 -25.50
CA LYS A 222 1.66 10.06 -25.46
C LYS A 222 0.65 9.31 -24.61
N GLY A 223 -0.01 10.03 -23.69
CA GLY A 223 -1.02 9.46 -22.81
C GLY A 223 -0.41 8.56 -21.75
N SER A 224 0.38 9.15 -20.85
CA SER A 224 0.98 8.47 -19.70
C SER A 224 0.27 8.86 -18.40
N LYS A 225 0.30 7.98 -17.42
CA LYS A 225 -0.27 8.20 -16.09
C LYS A 225 0.62 7.60 -15.02
N ILE A 226 0.59 8.21 -13.84
CA ILE A 226 1.15 7.66 -12.62
C ILE A 226 0.02 7.16 -11.71
N VAL A 227 0.22 6.03 -11.06
CA VAL A 227 -0.73 5.39 -10.16
C VAL A 227 0.02 5.01 -8.88
N ILE A 228 -0.57 5.33 -7.73
CA ILE A 228 -0.04 5.03 -6.40
C ILE A 228 -0.94 3.97 -5.74
N ASP A 229 -0.38 2.81 -5.38
CA ASP A 229 -1.11 1.71 -4.72
C ASP A 229 -2.45 1.34 -5.40
N GLY A 230 -2.51 1.46 -6.74
CA GLY A 230 -3.72 1.17 -7.52
C GLY A 230 -4.80 2.26 -7.47
N GLU A 231 -4.59 3.35 -6.75
CA GLU A 231 -5.57 4.44 -6.59
C GLU A 231 -5.54 5.43 -7.77
N SER A 232 -6.41 6.43 -7.72
CA SER A 232 -6.73 7.39 -8.78
C SER A 232 -5.55 7.82 -9.65
N PRO A 233 -5.57 7.55 -10.97
CA PRO A 233 -4.46 7.87 -11.85
C PRO A 233 -4.31 9.39 -12.06
N ILE A 234 -3.05 9.85 -12.08
CA ILE A 234 -2.68 11.24 -12.36
C ILE A 234 -2.01 11.25 -13.73
N VAL A 235 -2.45 12.15 -14.62
CA VAL A 235 -1.85 12.30 -15.95
C VAL A 235 -0.47 12.93 -15.82
N VAL A 236 0.51 12.36 -16.53
CA VAL A 236 1.86 12.88 -16.64
C VAL A 236 2.26 12.99 -18.14
N THR A 237 3.17 13.90 -18.43
CA THR A 237 3.62 14.22 -19.81
C THR A 237 5.13 14.06 -19.92
N PRO A 238 5.71 14.11 -21.12
CA PRO A 238 7.16 14.11 -21.31
C PRO A 238 7.90 15.25 -20.57
N ASP A 239 7.20 16.34 -20.23
CA ASP A 239 7.77 17.47 -19.51
C ASP A 239 7.70 17.29 -17.99
N SER A 240 6.95 16.29 -17.52
CA SER A 240 6.80 16.03 -16.08
C SER A 240 8.07 15.45 -15.48
N LYS A 241 8.55 16.07 -14.40
CA LYS A 241 9.66 15.55 -13.60
C LYS A 241 9.12 14.62 -12.51
N ILE A 242 9.36 13.31 -12.66
CA ILE A 242 8.90 12.27 -11.73
C ILE A 242 10.09 11.78 -10.93
N ILE A 243 10.00 11.89 -9.62
CA ILE A 243 11.02 11.42 -8.65
C ILE A 243 10.37 10.48 -7.65
N VAL A 244 11.00 9.31 -7.42
CA VAL A 244 10.59 8.32 -6.42
C VAL A 244 11.79 7.98 -5.55
N THR A 245 11.59 7.99 -4.23
CA THR A 245 12.60 7.61 -3.22
C THR A 245 11.93 6.98 -2.01
N GLY A 246 12.70 6.40 -1.08
CA GLY A 246 12.15 5.98 0.20
C GLY A 246 11.51 7.14 0.95
N SER A 247 10.36 6.86 1.58
CA SER A 247 9.69 7.84 2.44
C SER A 247 10.25 7.82 3.85
N GLU A 248 10.27 8.99 4.49
CA GLU A 248 10.50 9.12 5.94
C GLU A 248 9.35 8.52 6.77
N LYS A 249 8.17 8.37 6.17
CA LYS A 249 7.01 7.76 6.80
C LYS A 249 7.04 6.25 6.65
N LYS A 250 6.50 5.54 7.64
CA LYS A 250 6.41 4.07 7.67
C LYS A 250 4.95 3.62 7.74
N ALA A 251 4.66 2.48 7.14
CA ALA A 251 3.45 1.74 7.42
C ALA A 251 3.69 0.90 8.68
N ARG A 252 2.78 0.98 9.66
CA ARG A 252 2.91 0.29 10.97
C ARG A 252 1.81 -0.73 11.12
N PHE A 253 2.19 -1.98 11.35
CA PHE A 253 1.27 -3.10 11.50
C PHE A 253 1.39 -3.74 12.88
N ILE A 254 0.26 -4.04 13.50
CA ILE A 254 0.22 -4.90 14.68
C ILE A 254 0.35 -6.34 14.21
N ARG A 255 1.29 -7.09 14.84
CA ARG A 255 1.62 -8.47 14.53
C ARG A 255 1.64 -9.35 15.76
N PHE A 256 1.14 -10.58 15.62
CA PHE A 256 1.16 -11.62 16.67
C PHE A 256 2.22 -12.69 16.42
N GLY A 257 3.07 -12.52 15.40
CA GLY A 257 4.21 -13.39 15.16
C GLY A 257 4.07 -14.36 13.99
N GLU A 258 3.06 -14.21 13.13
CA GLU A 258 3.03 -14.96 11.87
C GLU A 258 4.18 -14.57 10.94
N SER A 259 4.84 -15.58 10.36
CA SER A 259 5.99 -15.38 9.49
C SER A 259 5.57 -14.97 8.08
N PHE A 260 6.22 -13.94 7.52
CA PHE A 260 6.10 -13.57 6.11
C PHE A 260 6.32 -14.78 5.18
N TYR A 261 7.30 -15.64 5.49
CA TYR A 261 7.61 -16.83 4.68
C TYR A 261 6.48 -17.86 4.69
N GLN A 262 5.75 -18.02 5.81
CA GLN A 262 4.56 -18.86 5.87
C GLN A 262 3.47 -18.31 4.94
N MET A 263 3.26 -16.98 4.94
CA MET A 263 2.28 -16.32 4.07
C MET A 263 2.63 -16.50 2.59
N VAL A 264 3.90 -16.32 2.22
CA VAL A 264 4.37 -16.58 0.84
C VAL A 264 4.10 -18.02 0.43
N ARG A 265 4.46 -19.00 1.28
CA ARG A 265 4.23 -20.42 1.00
C ARG A 265 2.75 -20.76 0.82
N LEU A 266 1.90 -20.23 1.68
CA LEU A 266 0.46 -20.51 1.64
C LEU A 266 -0.22 -19.90 0.41
N LYS A 267 0.29 -18.80 -0.13
CA LYS A 267 -0.38 -18.04 -1.19
C LYS A 267 0.22 -18.19 -2.58
N LEU A 268 1.52 -18.39 -2.67
CA LEU A 268 2.23 -18.37 -3.94
C LEU A 268 2.78 -19.75 -4.35
N VAL A 269 2.84 -20.71 -3.43
CA VAL A 269 3.45 -22.04 -3.64
C VAL A 269 2.40 -23.15 -3.61
N ARG A 270 1.15 -22.85 -3.92
CA ARG A 270 0.09 -23.88 -4.07
C ARG A 270 0.06 -24.45 -5.46
#